data_81d5c46c056d09354506ef966739879e
#
_entry.id   81d5c46c056d09354506ef966739879e
#
_cell.length_a   1.000
_cell.length_b   1.000
_cell.length_c   1.000
_cell.angle_alpha   90.00
_cell.angle_beta   90.00
_cell.angle_gamma   90.00
#
_symmetry.space_group_name_H-M   'P 1'
#
loop_
_entity.id
_entity.type
_entity.pdbx_description
1 polymer ?
#
loop_
_entity_poly.entity_id
_entity_poly.type
_entity_poly.pdbx_seq_one_letter_code
_entity_poly.pdbx_strand_id
1 'polypeptide(L)'
;MTKRLSTVQAVRLCLFLALSIPLFSSNGTGTETAGTGKTQQSFPVETLRIVVAGDLLLDRGVRQRIGQVGIDGLFSPSVDTLFLSSDYVIANLECPVTAIRERVYKRFIFRGEPEWLPALYRHGITHLNLANNHSIDQGRNGLLDTQEQIRKAGMVPLGASRNMEEAARPVLISARPRPVWVVTSLRLPLENFPYLPQKPSVSQESADSLVMRVARLRRADRHCVILVLLHWGWEHHLRALPGQRE
;
A
#
# COMPACT_ATOMS: atom_id res chain seq x y z
N MET A 1 26.73 -33.07 24.49
CA MET A 1 25.26 -33.07 24.18
C MET A 1 24.87 -31.66 23.73
N THR A 2 24.97 -31.42 22.45
CA THR A 2 24.69 -30.12 21.82
C THR A 2 23.25 -30.13 21.27
N LYS A 3 22.34 -29.42 21.95
CA LYS A 3 20.96 -29.21 21.45
C LYS A 3 21.02 -28.26 20.24
N ARG A 4 20.67 -28.77 19.06
CA ARG A 4 20.35 -27.96 17.88
C ARG A 4 19.06 -27.19 18.15
N LEU A 5 19.14 -25.88 18.17
CA LEU A 5 17.94 -25.04 18.09
C LEU A 5 17.44 -25.09 16.64
N SER A 6 16.24 -25.62 16.47
CA SER A 6 15.51 -25.57 15.20
C SER A 6 15.13 -24.12 14.88
N THR A 7 15.64 -23.63 13.77
CA THR A 7 15.25 -22.33 13.20
C THR A 7 13.80 -22.44 12.72
N VAL A 8 12.87 -21.95 13.53
CA VAL A 8 11.48 -21.75 13.10
C VAL A 8 11.49 -20.60 12.10
N GLN A 9 11.38 -20.92 10.82
CA GLN A 9 11.10 -19.95 9.78
C GLN A 9 9.71 -19.36 10.03
N ALA A 10 9.68 -18.14 10.52
CA ALA A 10 8.44 -17.35 10.56
C ALA A 10 8.10 -16.94 9.11
N VAL A 11 7.32 -17.78 8.44
CA VAL A 11 6.62 -17.40 7.22
C VAL A 11 5.56 -16.39 7.66
N ARG A 12 5.81 -15.10 7.45
CA ARG A 12 4.80 -14.06 7.62
C ARG A 12 3.73 -14.30 6.56
N LEU A 13 2.55 -14.67 7.00
CA LEU A 13 1.37 -14.79 6.16
C LEU A 13 0.97 -13.38 5.71
N CYS A 14 1.32 -13.02 4.48
CA CYS A 14 0.79 -11.81 3.86
C CYS A 14 -0.71 -12.01 3.64
N LEU A 15 -1.52 -11.26 4.38
CA LEU A 15 -2.96 -11.23 4.17
C LEU A 15 -3.23 -10.45 2.87
N PHE A 16 -3.60 -11.15 1.81
CA PHE A 16 -4.04 -10.53 0.56
C PHE A 16 -5.55 -10.27 0.66
N LEU A 17 -5.94 -9.01 0.58
CA LEU A 17 -7.33 -8.63 0.41
C LEU A 17 -7.56 -8.32 -1.08
N ALA A 18 -8.22 -9.22 -1.79
CA ALA A 18 -8.68 -8.97 -3.15
C ALA A 18 -10.09 -8.36 -3.09
N LEU A 19 -10.23 -7.10 -3.46
CA LEU A 19 -11.51 -6.42 -3.52
C LEU A 19 -11.98 -6.34 -4.97
N SER A 20 -13.03 -7.10 -5.31
CA SER A 20 -13.75 -6.96 -6.57
C SER A 20 -14.99 -6.09 -6.33
N ILE A 21 -15.06 -4.93 -6.95
CA ILE A 21 -16.16 -3.98 -6.79
C ILE A 21 -17.13 -4.16 -7.96
N PRO A 22 -18.31 -4.81 -7.78
CA PRO A 22 -19.33 -4.85 -8.81
C PRO A 22 -19.98 -3.48 -8.95
N LEU A 23 -20.15 -3.02 -10.16
CA LEU A 23 -20.76 -1.74 -10.49
C LEU A 23 -22.22 -1.95 -10.86
N PHE A 24 -23.11 -1.64 -9.94
CA PHE A 24 -24.51 -1.52 -10.28
C PHE A 24 -24.77 -0.16 -10.94
N SER A 25 -25.17 -0.18 -12.19
CA SER A 25 -25.81 0.97 -12.82
C SER A 25 -27.25 1.03 -12.32
N SER A 26 -27.65 2.10 -11.62
CA SER A 26 -29.04 2.34 -11.22
C SER A 26 -29.84 2.73 -12.47
N ASN A 27 -30.55 1.78 -13.07
CA ASN A 27 -31.60 2.12 -14.03
C ASN A 27 -32.83 2.61 -13.27
N GLY A 28 -33.27 3.81 -13.61
CA GLY A 28 -34.52 4.38 -13.11
C GLY A 28 -35.71 3.49 -13.52
N THR A 29 -36.66 3.39 -12.59
CA THR A 29 -37.96 2.74 -12.78
C THR A 29 -38.77 3.48 -13.82
N GLY A 30 -38.83 2.94 -15.03
CA GLY A 30 -39.82 3.33 -16.04
C GLY A 30 -40.89 2.24 -16.13
N THR A 31 -42.15 2.66 -16.01
CA THR A 31 -43.35 1.85 -16.13
C THR A 31 -43.41 1.03 -17.41
N GLU A 32 -43.73 -0.25 -17.27
CA GLU A 32 -43.96 -1.17 -18.40
C GLU A 32 -45.15 -0.79 -19.24
N THR A 33 -44.92 -0.64 -20.56
CA THR A 33 -45.95 -0.90 -21.61
C THR A 33 -45.42 -2.03 -22.47
N ALA A 34 -46.25 -3.06 -22.63
CA ALA A 34 -45.98 -4.26 -23.44
C ALA A 34 -45.78 -3.91 -24.90
N GLY A 35 -44.70 -4.43 -25.51
CA GLY A 35 -44.50 -4.34 -26.95
C GLY A 35 -43.13 -4.76 -27.42
N THR A 36 -43.04 -5.94 -28.06
CA THR A 36 -42.02 -6.43 -29.00
C THR A 36 -40.59 -6.58 -28.53
N GLY A 37 -40.11 -7.81 -28.59
CA GLY A 37 -38.77 -8.31 -28.19
C GLY A 37 -37.61 -7.39 -28.59
N LYS A 38 -37.12 -6.60 -27.64
CA LYS A 38 -35.80 -5.98 -27.69
C LYS A 38 -34.85 -6.88 -26.94
N THR A 39 -33.94 -7.49 -27.69
CA THR A 39 -32.74 -8.13 -27.11
C THR A 39 -32.10 -7.12 -26.19
N GLN A 40 -32.17 -7.35 -24.86
CA GLN A 40 -31.42 -6.55 -23.88
C GLN A 40 -29.93 -6.76 -24.19
N GLN A 41 -29.29 -5.79 -24.79
CA GLN A 41 -27.84 -5.73 -24.85
C GLN A 41 -27.34 -5.59 -23.43
N SER A 42 -26.86 -6.70 -22.84
CA SER A 42 -26.13 -6.66 -21.60
C SER A 42 -24.78 -6.00 -21.89
N PHE A 43 -24.64 -4.75 -21.50
CA PHE A 43 -23.32 -4.11 -21.50
C PHE A 43 -22.44 -4.86 -20.49
N PRO A 44 -21.18 -5.18 -20.85
CA PRO A 44 -20.28 -5.83 -19.93
C PRO A 44 -20.11 -4.95 -18.70
N VAL A 45 -20.30 -5.53 -17.52
CA VAL A 45 -20.04 -4.83 -16.25
C VAL A 45 -18.54 -4.58 -16.15
N GLU A 46 -18.15 -3.34 -16.27
CA GLU A 46 -16.76 -2.94 -16.12
C GLU A 46 -16.35 -3.17 -14.66
N THR A 47 -15.42 -4.10 -14.44
CA THR A 47 -14.95 -4.50 -13.10
C THR A 47 -13.53 -4.01 -12.91
N LEU A 48 -13.26 -3.31 -11.80
CA LEU A 48 -11.92 -2.91 -11.38
C LEU A 48 -11.43 -3.86 -10.28
N ARG A 49 -10.29 -4.51 -10.51
CA ARG A 49 -9.67 -5.43 -9.56
C ARG A 49 -8.48 -4.76 -8.88
N ILE A 50 -8.55 -4.63 -7.55
CA ILE A 50 -7.50 -4.04 -6.73
C ILE A 50 -7.06 -5.07 -5.70
N VAL A 51 -5.76 -5.32 -5.63
CA VAL A 51 -5.13 -6.13 -4.58
C VAL A 51 -4.41 -5.22 -3.59
N VAL A 52 -4.67 -5.41 -2.31
CA VAL A 52 -3.92 -4.75 -1.24
C VAL A 52 -3.14 -5.82 -0.50
N ALA A 53 -1.83 -5.75 -0.59
CA ALA A 53 -0.89 -6.62 0.11
C ALA A 53 -0.43 -5.98 1.43
N GLY A 54 0.07 -6.80 2.34
CA GLY A 54 0.67 -6.37 3.60
C GLY A 54 2.10 -5.83 3.44
N ASP A 55 2.91 -6.04 4.49
CA ASP A 55 4.26 -5.52 4.58
C ASP A 55 5.23 -6.21 3.63
N LEU A 56 5.89 -5.42 2.82
CA LEU A 56 6.98 -5.79 1.92
C LEU A 56 8.29 -5.28 2.53
N LEU A 57 8.98 -6.14 3.27
CA LEU A 57 10.27 -5.84 3.87
C LEU A 57 11.39 -6.50 3.07
N LEU A 58 12.21 -5.70 2.38
CA LEU A 58 13.31 -6.16 1.52
C LEU A 58 14.66 -6.19 2.27
N ASP A 59 14.64 -6.50 3.56
CA ASP A 59 15.85 -6.60 4.38
C ASP A 59 15.85 -7.90 5.22
N ARG A 60 16.83 -8.06 6.07
CA ARG A 60 17.03 -9.21 6.96
C ARG A 60 17.00 -10.55 6.20
N GLY A 61 16.19 -11.51 6.65
CA GLY A 61 16.05 -12.82 6.03
C GLY A 61 15.58 -12.78 4.57
N VAL A 62 14.78 -11.78 4.20
CA VAL A 62 14.36 -11.56 2.82
C VAL A 62 15.56 -11.16 1.95
N ARG A 63 16.40 -10.23 2.41
CA ARG A 63 17.66 -9.88 1.72
C ARG A 63 18.55 -11.09 1.52
N GLN A 64 18.69 -11.93 2.55
CA GLN A 64 19.47 -13.18 2.43
C GLN A 64 18.89 -14.11 1.36
N ARG A 65 17.56 -14.23 1.33
CA ARG A 65 16.86 -15.04 0.33
C ARG A 65 17.04 -14.48 -1.08
N ILE A 66 16.96 -13.16 -1.26
CA ILE A 66 17.25 -12.49 -2.55
C ILE A 66 18.66 -12.84 -3.02
N GLY A 67 19.66 -12.85 -2.14
CA GLY A 67 21.03 -13.26 -2.47
C GLY A 67 21.17 -14.70 -2.92
N GLN A 68 20.22 -15.58 -2.57
CA GLN A 68 20.23 -17.00 -2.95
C GLN A 68 19.49 -17.28 -4.25
N VAL A 69 18.34 -16.64 -4.48
CA VAL A 69 17.42 -16.99 -5.57
C VAL A 69 17.12 -15.81 -6.50
N GLY A 70 17.70 -14.64 -6.26
CA GLY A 70 17.31 -13.39 -6.91
C GLY A 70 16.01 -12.83 -6.37
N ILE A 71 15.71 -11.57 -6.74
CA ILE A 71 14.47 -10.89 -6.33
C ILE A 71 13.24 -11.57 -6.95
N ASP A 72 13.32 -11.99 -8.20
CA ASP A 72 12.23 -12.67 -8.90
C ASP A 72 11.86 -14.01 -8.24
N GLY A 73 12.82 -14.68 -7.60
CA GLY A 73 12.59 -15.93 -6.86
C GLY A 73 11.81 -15.79 -5.55
N LEU A 74 11.40 -14.58 -5.18
CA LEU A 74 10.48 -14.34 -4.04
C LEU A 74 9.01 -14.53 -4.43
N PHE A 75 8.69 -14.45 -5.72
CA PHE A 75 7.33 -14.50 -6.21
C PHE A 75 6.99 -15.92 -6.68
N SER A 76 5.88 -16.44 -6.19
CA SER A 76 5.35 -17.71 -6.68
C SER A 76 4.46 -17.51 -7.90
N PRO A 77 4.30 -18.52 -8.78
CA PRO A 77 3.40 -18.39 -9.94
C PRO A 77 1.95 -18.00 -9.58
N SER A 78 1.46 -18.40 -8.40
CA SER A 78 0.12 -18.03 -7.93
C SER A 78 0.03 -16.55 -7.53
N VAL A 79 1.08 -16.01 -6.92
CA VAL A 79 1.16 -14.57 -6.61
C VAL A 79 1.24 -13.76 -7.89
N ASP A 80 2.08 -14.18 -8.85
CA ASP A 80 2.19 -13.54 -10.15
C ASP A 80 0.85 -13.54 -10.90
N THR A 81 0.15 -14.68 -10.91
CA THR A 81 -1.18 -14.76 -11.52
C THR A 81 -2.15 -13.78 -10.89
N LEU A 82 -2.17 -13.68 -9.55
CA LEU A 82 -3.03 -12.74 -8.83
C LEU A 82 -2.68 -11.28 -9.14
N PHE A 83 -1.40 -10.93 -9.07
CA PHE A 83 -0.96 -9.56 -9.24
C PHE A 83 -1.12 -9.09 -10.69
N LEU A 84 -0.62 -9.87 -11.65
CA LEU A 84 -0.68 -9.53 -13.07
C LEU A 84 -2.09 -9.54 -13.65
N SER A 85 -3.04 -10.25 -13.04
CA SER A 85 -4.46 -10.22 -13.43
C SER A 85 -5.25 -9.08 -12.76
N SER A 86 -4.60 -8.23 -11.98
CA SER A 86 -5.22 -7.11 -11.26
C SER A 86 -4.87 -5.78 -11.92
N ASP A 87 -5.80 -4.82 -11.86
CA ASP A 87 -5.59 -3.48 -12.41
C ASP A 87 -4.61 -2.67 -11.54
N TYR A 88 -4.69 -2.86 -10.22
CA TYR A 88 -3.81 -2.22 -9.25
C TYR A 88 -3.40 -3.19 -8.15
N VAL A 89 -2.12 -3.16 -7.81
CA VAL A 89 -1.56 -3.87 -6.67
C VAL A 89 -0.84 -2.86 -5.78
N ILE A 90 -1.28 -2.77 -4.53
CA ILE A 90 -0.75 -1.84 -3.53
C ILE A 90 -0.08 -2.66 -2.43
N ALA A 91 1.18 -2.39 -2.12
CA ALA A 91 1.90 -3.02 -1.00
C ALA A 91 2.44 -1.97 -0.03
N ASN A 92 2.61 -2.33 1.24
CA ASN A 92 3.30 -1.49 2.22
C ASN A 92 4.80 -1.76 2.15
N LEU A 93 5.58 -0.81 1.62
CA LEU A 93 7.03 -0.93 1.56
C LEU A 93 7.64 -0.53 2.91
N GLU A 94 7.92 -1.52 3.75
CA GLU A 94 8.37 -1.33 5.14
C GLU A 94 9.89 -1.19 5.28
N CYS A 95 10.52 -0.58 4.29
CA CYS A 95 11.91 -0.16 4.34
C CYS A 95 12.17 0.92 3.28
N PRO A 96 13.09 1.86 3.49
CA PRO A 96 13.61 2.69 2.41
C PRO A 96 14.31 1.83 1.36
N VAL A 97 14.11 2.14 0.10
CA VAL A 97 14.82 1.53 -1.02
C VAL A 97 15.68 2.60 -1.67
N THR A 98 16.94 2.68 -1.24
CA THR A 98 17.84 3.79 -1.54
C THR A 98 19.30 3.38 -1.42
N ALA A 99 20.18 4.03 -2.17
CA ALA A 99 21.62 3.94 -1.98
C ALA A 99 22.14 4.81 -0.82
N ILE A 100 21.32 5.73 -0.32
CA ILE A 100 21.68 6.61 0.80
C ILE A 100 21.79 5.78 2.09
N ARG A 101 22.81 6.08 2.89
CA ARG A 101 23.08 5.45 4.19
C ARG A 101 23.23 6.57 5.23
N GLU A 102 22.12 7.10 5.67
CA GLU A 102 22.11 8.11 6.72
C GLU A 102 22.06 7.43 8.09
N ARG A 103 22.86 7.94 9.03
CA ARG A 103 22.92 7.40 10.37
C ARG A 103 21.71 7.86 11.17
N VAL A 104 20.86 6.90 11.61
CA VAL A 104 19.70 7.17 12.46
C VAL A 104 19.81 6.36 13.75
N TYR A 105 19.21 6.87 14.84
CA TYR A 105 19.25 6.20 16.15
C TYR A 105 17.94 5.44 16.38
N LYS A 106 17.85 4.24 15.78
CA LYS A 106 16.72 3.32 15.98
C LYS A 106 17.21 1.93 16.33
N ARG A 107 16.35 1.16 17.01
CA ARG A 107 16.65 -0.23 17.35
C ARG A 107 16.78 -1.11 16.12
N PHE A 108 15.89 -0.89 15.14
CA PHE A 108 15.86 -1.61 13.88
C PHE A 108 15.93 -0.61 12.74
N ILE A 109 16.87 -0.78 11.85
CA ILE A 109 17.12 0.07 10.69
C ILE A 109 17.14 -0.83 9.46
N PHE A 110 16.21 -0.58 8.54
CA PHE A 110 16.06 -1.36 7.32
C PHE A 110 16.47 -0.56 6.10
N ARG A 111 16.81 -1.29 5.02
CA ARG A 111 17.10 -0.71 3.72
C ARG A 111 17.01 -1.78 2.63
N GLY A 112 16.31 -1.50 1.55
CA GLY A 112 16.35 -2.25 0.29
C GLY A 112 17.30 -1.63 -0.72
N GLU A 113 17.61 -2.36 -1.78
CA GLU A 113 18.44 -1.88 -2.89
C GLU A 113 17.56 -1.38 -4.05
N PRO A 114 17.86 -0.19 -4.64
CA PRO A 114 17.07 0.39 -5.73
C PRO A 114 16.89 -0.55 -6.94
N GLU A 115 17.88 -1.36 -7.25
CA GLU A 115 17.86 -2.30 -8.36
C GLU A 115 16.80 -3.41 -8.23
N TRP A 116 16.18 -3.57 -7.07
CA TRP A 116 15.10 -4.54 -6.87
C TRP A 116 13.73 -4.01 -7.29
N LEU A 117 13.54 -2.70 -7.34
CA LEU A 117 12.23 -2.10 -7.65
C LEU A 117 11.70 -2.46 -9.04
N PRO A 118 12.51 -2.51 -10.12
CA PRO A 118 12.01 -2.93 -11.43
C PRO A 118 11.43 -4.34 -11.44
N ALA A 119 11.95 -5.26 -10.61
CA ALA A 119 11.38 -6.59 -10.47
C ALA A 119 10.00 -6.55 -9.81
N LEU A 120 9.82 -5.77 -8.74
CA LEU A 120 8.51 -5.60 -8.10
C LEU A 120 7.45 -5.14 -9.11
N TYR A 121 7.81 -4.18 -9.97
CA TYR A 121 6.93 -3.69 -11.03
C TYR A 121 6.60 -4.79 -12.05
N ARG A 122 7.58 -5.57 -12.51
CA ARG A 122 7.36 -6.70 -13.43
C ARG A 122 6.44 -7.77 -12.85
N HIS A 123 6.46 -7.98 -11.54
CA HIS A 123 5.55 -8.87 -10.80
C HIS A 123 4.19 -8.24 -10.49
N GLY A 124 3.87 -7.08 -11.08
CA GLY A 124 2.55 -6.46 -11.04
C GLY A 124 2.31 -5.48 -9.90
N ILE A 125 3.27 -5.19 -9.03
CA ILE A 125 3.12 -4.15 -8.00
C ILE A 125 3.12 -2.79 -8.68
N THR A 126 2.06 -2.00 -8.44
CA THR A 126 1.85 -0.70 -9.08
C THR A 126 2.02 0.47 -8.11
N HIS A 127 1.72 0.26 -6.84
CA HIS A 127 1.74 1.30 -5.81
C HIS A 127 2.45 0.81 -4.55
N LEU A 128 3.26 1.67 -3.94
CA LEU A 128 3.98 1.38 -2.72
C LEU A 128 3.65 2.42 -1.64
N ASN A 129 2.98 1.94 -0.57
CA ASN A 129 2.71 2.77 0.60
C ASN A 129 3.99 2.96 1.42
N LEU A 130 4.30 4.21 1.75
CA LEU A 130 5.41 4.62 2.60
C LEU A 130 4.94 5.21 3.93
N ALA A 131 3.63 5.24 4.22
CA ALA A 131 3.13 5.70 5.51
C ALA A 131 3.31 4.62 6.59
N ASN A 132 4.58 4.30 6.92
CA ASN A 132 4.97 3.35 7.96
C ASN A 132 6.15 3.87 8.78
N ASN A 133 6.43 3.24 9.93
CA ASN A 133 7.44 3.68 10.88
C ASN A 133 8.88 3.41 10.43
N HIS A 134 9.09 2.61 9.38
CA HIS A 134 10.41 2.32 8.83
C HIS A 134 10.81 3.17 7.63
N SER A 135 9.91 3.98 7.09
CA SER A 135 10.17 4.75 5.87
C SER A 135 11.29 5.79 5.99
N ILE A 136 11.67 6.19 7.22
CA ILE A 136 12.75 7.17 7.48
C ILE A 136 14.01 6.47 8.06
N ASP A 137 14.17 5.17 7.91
CA ASP A 137 15.32 4.43 8.44
C ASP A 137 16.67 4.82 7.81
N GLN A 138 16.63 5.48 6.67
CA GLN A 138 17.81 6.07 6.01
C GLN A 138 17.74 7.62 5.98
N GLY A 139 17.12 8.19 7.01
CA GLY A 139 16.92 9.63 7.13
C GLY A 139 15.88 10.20 6.15
N ARG A 140 15.71 11.51 6.19
CA ARG A 140 14.73 12.20 5.35
C ARG A 140 15.17 12.26 3.88
N ASN A 141 16.48 12.28 3.64
CA ASN A 141 17.03 12.21 2.28
C ASN A 141 16.80 10.81 1.68
N GLY A 142 16.96 9.74 2.48
CA GLY A 142 16.63 8.38 2.08
C GLY A 142 15.14 8.21 1.75
N LEU A 143 14.24 8.86 2.49
CA LEU A 143 12.82 8.88 2.18
C LEU A 143 12.52 9.54 0.82
N LEU A 144 13.14 10.69 0.54
CA LEU A 144 12.95 11.39 -0.75
C LEU A 144 13.52 10.58 -1.91
N ASP A 145 14.72 10.02 -1.74
CA ASP A 145 15.33 9.18 -2.76
C ASP A 145 14.49 7.91 -3.01
N THR A 146 13.99 7.26 -1.96
CA THR A 146 13.08 6.10 -2.09
C THR A 146 11.89 6.42 -2.98
N GLN A 147 11.23 7.57 -2.78
CA GLN A 147 10.12 7.99 -3.62
C GLN A 147 10.54 8.17 -5.10
N GLU A 148 11.71 8.74 -5.32
CA GLU A 148 12.25 8.93 -6.67
C GLU A 148 12.56 7.58 -7.34
N GLN A 149 13.18 6.64 -6.62
CA GLN A 149 13.50 5.31 -7.14
C GLN A 149 12.22 4.52 -7.47
N ILE A 150 11.17 4.63 -6.64
CA ILE A 150 9.86 4.03 -6.93
C ILE A 150 9.28 4.58 -8.24
N ARG A 151 9.31 5.91 -8.44
CA ARG A 151 8.82 6.53 -9.68
C ARG A 151 9.65 6.12 -10.89
N LYS A 152 10.98 6.06 -10.76
CA LYS A 152 11.89 5.60 -11.83
C LYS A 152 11.60 4.14 -12.24
N ALA A 153 11.15 3.31 -11.31
CA ALA A 153 10.75 1.92 -11.58
C ALA A 153 9.34 1.79 -12.18
N GLY A 154 8.61 2.90 -12.40
CA GLY A 154 7.27 2.89 -12.99
C GLY A 154 6.13 2.75 -11.99
N MET A 155 6.41 2.75 -10.69
CA MET A 155 5.42 2.64 -9.63
C MET A 155 5.08 4.00 -9.00
N VAL A 156 3.99 4.05 -8.23
CA VAL A 156 3.51 5.25 -7.56
C VAL A 156 3.79 5.15 -6.05
N PRO A 157 4.60 6.04 -5.46
CA PRO A 157 4.76 6.13 -4.01
C PRO A 157 3.54 6.83 -3.38
N LEU A 158 3.03 6.26 -2.29
CA LEU A 158 1.90 6.76 -1.52
C LEU A 158 2.36 7.14 -0.10
N GLY A 159 1.73 8.13 0.49
CA GLY A 159 1.85 8.40 1.92
C GLY A 159 3.16 9.00 2.40
N ALA A 160 3.98 9.55 1.49
CA ALA A 160 5.21 10.25 1.81
C ALA A 160 5.42 11.43 0.86
N SER A 161 6.00 12.53 1.36
CA SER A 161 6.32 13.70 0.53
C SER A 161 7.35 14.62 1.21
N ARG A 162 7.53 15.81 0.63
CA ARG A 162 8.42 16.87 1.14
C ARG A 162 7.97 17.48 2.47
N ASN A 163 6.71 17.29 2.81
CA ASN A 163 6.13 17.66 4.10
C ASN A 163 4.94 16.76 4.41
N MET A 164 4.45 16.79 5.64
CA MET A 164 3.37 15.92 6.12
C MET A 164 2.03 16.21 5.42
N GLU A 165 1.73 17.46 5.12
CA GLU A 165 0.47 17.83 4.46
C GLU A 165 0.40 17.24 3.05
N GLU A 166 1.48 17.33 2.28
CA GLU A 166 1.58 16.71 0.96
C GLU A 166 1.52 15.17 1.06
N ALA A 167 2.22 14.60 2.05
CA ALA A 167 2.22 13.15 2.28
C ALA A 167 0.82 12.61 2.58
N ALA A 168 -0.03 13.41 3.24
CA ALA A 168 -1.41 13.04 3.59
C ALA A 168 -2.41 13.27 2.45
N ARG A 169 -2.02 13.84 1.30
CA ARG A 169 -2.96 14.05 0.20
C ARG A 169 -3.50 12.74 -0.35
N PRO A 170 -4.82 12.63 -0.56
CA PRO A 170 -5.40 11.49 -1.23
C PRO A 170 -4.86 11.34 -2.65
N VAL A 171 -4.64 10.10 -3.07
CA VAL A 171 -4.18 9.78 -4.42
C VAL A 171 -5.31 9.12 -5.19
N LEU A 172 -5.68 9.68 -6.34
CA LEU A 172 -6.62 9.07 -7.26
C LEU A 172 -5.88 7.98 -8.05
N ILE A 173 -6.22 6.71 -7.84
CA ILE A 173 -5.60 5.59 -8.55
C ILE A 173 -6.39 5.17 -9.79
N SER A 174 -7.71 5.38 -9.79
CA SER A 174 -8.55 5.18 -10.97
C SER A 174 -9.64 6.25 -11.02
N ALA A 175 -9.92 6.74 -12.24
CA ALA A 175 -11.04 7.66 -12.48
C ALA A 175 -12.29 6.91 -12.97
N ARG A 176 -12.13 5.72 -13.53
CA ARG A 176 -13.20 4.89 -14.13
C ARG A 176 -13.11 3.45 -13.63
N PRO A 177 -14.23 2.78 -13.58
CA PRO A 177 -15.60 3.22 -13.86
C PRO A 177 -16.16 4.12 -12.74
N ARG A 178 -15.52 4.13 -11.57
CA ARG A 178 -15.73 5.07 -10.45
C ARG A 178 -14.42 5.60 -9.94
N PRO A 179 -14.35 6.85 -9.46
CA PRO A 179 -13.14 7.34 -8.83
C PRO A 179 -12.75 6.48 -7.62
N VAL A 180 -11.51 6.00 -7.60
CA VAL A 180 -10.93 5.25 -6.47
C VAL A 180 -9.80 6.07 -5.89
N TRP A 181 -9.99 6.51 -4.65
CA TRP A 181 -9.03 7.28 -3.88
C TRP A 181 -8.32 6.41 -2.85
N VAL A 182 -7.03 6.60 -2.70
CA VAL A 182 -6.25 6.01 -1.61
C VAL A 182 -5.86 7.11 -0.64
N VAL A 183 -6.14 6.89 0.64
CA VAL A 183 -5.70 7.71 1.76
C VAL A 183 -4.84 6.83 2.65
N THR A 184 -3.69 7.32 3.06
CA THR A 184 -2.74 6.55 3.86
C THR A 184 -2.45 7.26 5.17
N SER A 185 -2.22 6.53 6.25
CA SER A 185 -1.78 7.13 7.51
C SER A 185 -0.96 6.16 8.37
N LEU A 186 0.16 6.66 8.86
CA LEU A 186 0.91 6.01 9.93
C LEU A 186 0.26 6.37 11.26
N ARG A 187 -0.08 5.34 12.06
CA ARG A 187 -0.68 5.46 13.41
C ARG A 187 0.26 4.97 14.51
N LEU A 188 1.56 4.96 14.23
CA LEU A 188 2.65 4.61 15.14
C LEU A 188 3.65 5.77 15.23
N PRO A 189 4.45 5.88 16.30
CA PRO A 189 5.56 6.82 16.37
C PRO A 189 6.62 6.52 15.30
N LEU A 190 7.21 7.58 14.75
CA LEU A 190 8.45 7.50 13.98
C LEU A 190 9.65 7.41 14.94
N GLU A 191 9.90 6.30 15.55
CA GLU A 191 10.91 6.07 16.59
C GLU A 191 12.16 6.97 16.47
N ASN A 192 12.45 7.76 17.51
CA ASN A 192 13.60 8.67 17.60
C ASN A 192 13.71 9.75 16.49
N PHE A 193 12.65 9.94 15.69
CA PHE A 193 12.56 11.06 14.79
C PHE A 193 11.62 12.13 15.34
N PRO A 194 12.06 13.39 15.41
CA PRO A 194 11.18 14.47 15.82
C PRO A 194 10.06 14.66 14.79
N TYR A 195 8.86 14.93 15.30
CA TYR A 195 7.75 15.31 14.45
C TYR A 195 7.99 16.72 13.87
N LEU A 196 8.36 16.77 12.62
CA LEU A 196 8.65 17.99 11.86
C LEU A 196 7.77 18.05 10.62
N PRO A 197 6.54 18.56 10.73
CA PRO A 197 5.55 18.50 9.65
C PRO A 197 5.94 19.25 8.40
N GLN A 198 6.84 20.24 8.50
CA GLN A 198 7.35 21.03 7.37
C GLN A 198 8.58 20.41 6.69
N LYS A 199 9.09 19.31 7.19
CA LYS A 199 10.22 18.56 6.60
C LYS A 199 9.71 17.31 5.88
N PRO A 200 10.53 16.69 4.99
CA PRO A 200 10.17 15.44 4.36
C PRO A 200 9.69 14.41 5.40
N SER A 201 8.49 13.91 5.21
CA SER A 201 7.81 13.05 6.18
C SER A 201 6.81 12.12 5.50
N VAL A 202 6.28 11.20 6.30
CA VAL A 202 5.16 10.34 5.93
C VAL A 202 3.84 10.94 6.42
N SER A 203 2.73 10.46 5.89
CA SER A 203 1.39 10.79 6.36
C SER A 203 1.21 10.29 7.81
N GLN A 204 1.21 11.22 8.75
CA GLN A 204 1.07 10.97 10.20
C GLN A 204 0.16 12.04 10.83
N GLU A 205 -0.96 12.31 10.18
CA GLU A 205 -1.94 13.28 10.67
C GLU A 205 -2.77 12.73 11.84
N SER A 206 -3.50 13.61 12.55
CA SER A 206 -4.42 13.19 13.62
C SER A 206 -5.58 12.34 13.06
N ALA A 207 -6.25 11.57 13.92
CA ALA A 207 -7.43 10.79 13.53
C ALA A 207 -8.54 11.72 12.99
N ASP A 208 -8.77 12.86 13.64
CA ASP A 208 -9.78 13.82 13.21
C ASP A 208 -9.47 14.40 11.82
N SER A 209 -8.18 14.73 11.56
CA SER A 209 -7.75 15.20 10.23
C SER A 209 -7.99 14.15 9.15
N LEU A 210 -7.67 12.88 9.45
CA LEU A 210 -7.92 11.76 8.55
C LEU A 210 -9.42 11.61 8.26
N VAL A 211 -10.26 11.61 9.30
CA VAL A 211 -11.73 11.52 9.16
C VAL A 211 -12.29 12.70 8.35
N MET A 212 -11.82 13.92 8.62
CA MET A 212 -12.24 15.10 7.86
C MET A 212 -11.83 15.00 6.39
N ARG A 213 -10.66 14.45 6.09
CA ARG A 213 -10.17 14.23 4.73
C ARG A 213 -11.03 13.23 3.97
N VAL A 214 -11.34 12.09 4.58
CA VAL A 214 -12.25 11.08 4.03
C VAL A 214 -13.65 11.66 3.81
N ALA A 215 -14.18 12.40 4.78
CA ALA A 215 -15.48 13.04 4.67
C ALA A 215 -15.52 14.10 3.55
N ARG A 216 -14.43 14.83 3.32
CA ARG A 216 -14.32 15.78 2.19
C ARG A 216 -14.41 15.08 0.85
N LEU A 217 -13.68 13.97 0.66
CA LEU A 217 -13.76 13.15 -0.56
C LEU A 217 -15.19 12.65 -0.79
N ARG A 218 -15.82 12.10 0.25
CA ARG A 218 -17.19 11.58 0.17
C ARG A 218 -18.22 12.65 -0.13
N ARG A 219 -18.04 13.88 0.37
CA ARG A 219 -18.91 15.01 0.04
C ARG A 219 -18.70 15.49 -1.40
N ALA A 220 -17.48 15.46 -1.90
CA ALA A 220 -17.18 15.85 -3.29
C ALA A 220 -17.75 14.85 -4.31
N ASP A 221 -17.70 13.56 -4.00
CA ASP A 221 -18.29 12.51 -4.82
C ASP A 221 -18.85 11.38 -3.93
N ARG A 222 -20.18 11.23 -3.91
CA ARG A 222 -20.86 10.19 -3.11
C ARG A 222 -20.59 8.78 -3.64
N HIS A 223 -20.22 8.66 -4.90
CA HIS A 223 -20.03 7.38 -5.58
C HIS A 223 -18.56 6.93 -5.63
N CYS A 224 -17.62 7.77 -5.21
CA CYS A 224 -16.22 7.37 -5.19
C CYS A 224 -15.98 6.21 -4.22
N VAL A 225 -14.98 5.40 -4.49
CA VAL A 225 -14.42 4.42 -3.56
C VAL A 225 -13.26 5.06 -2.83
N ILE A 226 -13.18 4.86 -1.52
CA ILE A 226 -12.08 5.38 -0.70
C ILE A 226 -11.45 4.21 0.02
N LEU A 227 -10.20 3.93 -0.31
CA LEU A 227 -9.36 2.95 0.39
C LEU A 227 -8.53 3.71 1.43
N VAL A 228 -8.65 3.32 2.69
CA VAL A 228 -7.87 3.89 3.79
C VAL A 228 -6.85 2.84 4.23
N LEU A 229 -5.56 3.13 4.02
CA LEU A 229 -4.46 2.25 4.39
C LEU A 229 -3.83 2.76 5.68
N LEU A 230 -3.97 1.98 6.74
CA LEU A 230 -3.42 2.31 8.06
C LEU A 230 -2.25 1.38 8.39
N HIS A 231 -1.09 1.95 8.67
CA HIS A 231 -0.01 1.21 9.31
C HIS A 231 -0.11 1.41 10.82
N TRP A 232 -0.67 0.40 11.50
CA TRP A 232 -1.13 0.53 12.88
C TRP A 232 -1.09 -0.82 13.62
N GLY A 233 -0.95 -0.75 14.95
CA GLY A 233 -1.03 -1.91 15.82
C GLY A 233 0.32 -2.32 16.41
N TRP A 234 0.29 -3.34 17.27
CA TRP A 234 1.48 -3.88 17.91
C TRP A 234 1.93 -5.16 17.22
N GLU A 235 3.23 -5.31 17.08
CA GLU A 235 3.82 -6.54 16.56
C GLU A 235 3.41 -7.76 17.39
N HIS A 236 3.37 -8.92 16.73
CA HIS A 236 3.07 -10.23 17.34
C HIS A 236 1.66 -10.38 17.94
N HIS A 237 0.74 -9.46 17.70
CA HIS A 237 -0.66 -9.61 18.07
C HIS A 237 -1.48 -10.16 16.90
N LEU A 238 -2.17 -11.31 17.14
CA LEU A 238 -3.02 -11.95 16.13
C LEU A 238 -4.41 -11.31 15.99
N ARG A 239 -4.77 -10.42 16.90
CA ARG A 239 -6.08 -9.75 16.90
C ARG A 239 -5.89 -8.25 17.04
N ALA A 240 -6.78 -7.50 16.41
CA ALA A 240 -6.83 -6.06 16.58
C ALA A 240 -7.06 -5.68 18.05
N LEU A 241 -6.30 -4.69 18.51
CA LEU A 241 -6.44 -4.14 19.87
C LEU A 241 -7.79 -3.41 20.02
N PRO A 242 -8.30 -3.24 21.27
CA PRO A 242 -9.56 -2.51 21.49
C PRO A 242 -9.62 -1.17 20.75
N GLY A 243 -8.65 -0.29 20.93
CA GLY A 243 -8.60 1.01 20.25
C GLY A 243 -8.43 0.98 18.72
N GLN A 244 -8.30 -0.20 18.12
CA GLN A 244 -8.32 -0.37 16.65
C GLN A 244 -9.70 -0.80 16.14
N ARG A 245 -10.65 -1.08 17.05
CA ARG A 245 -12.00 -1.55 16.73
C ARG A 245 -13.06 -0.47 16.93
N GLU A 246 -12.73 0.56 17.67
CA GLU A 246 -13.53 1.76 17.92
C GLU A 246 -13.30 2.79 16.80
#